data_939454479513a1c257f3b841834e4751
#
_entry.id   939454479513a1c257f3b841834e4751
#
_cell.length_a   1.000
_cell.length_b   1.000
_cell.length_c   1.000
_cell.angle_alpha   90.00
_cell.angle_beta   90.00
_cell.angle_gamma   90.00
#
_symmetry.space_group_name_H-M   'P 1'
#
loop_
_entity.id
_entity.type
_entity.pdbx_description
1 polymer ?
#
loop_
_entity_poly.entity_id
_entity_poly.type
_entity_poly.pdbx_seq_one_letter_code
_entity_poly.pdbx_strand_id
1 'polypeptide(L)'
;MSRGFYVGRFQPYHNGHQSVLERIACFADEIVIGVGSAQISHTVTNPFTAGERVLMLTRSLEDLDCPFYVIPIEDIQRNALWAAHVRAMTPPFDRVYSSNPLVIQLFTEAGITVQSPDMHERPIYSGTAIRQRMLDGEPWEHLVPPAVVDVIREIHGVERLQRIAKSD
;
A
#
# COMPACT_ATOMS: atom_id res chain seq x y z
N MET A 1 -18.74 16.20 2.83
CA MET A 1 -18.14 14.99 2.26
C MET A 1 -16.77 14.75 2.89
N SER A 2 -16.52 13.55 3.42
CA SER A 2 -15.23 13.19 3.98
C SER A 2 -14.40 12.38 2.98
N ARG A 3 -13.13 12.72 2.87
CA ARG A 3 -12.18 11.99 2.03
C ARG A 3 -10.97 11.60 2.88
N GLY A 4 -10.75 10.29 3.04
CA GLY A 4 -9.65 9.76 3.83
C GLY A 4 -8.44 9.47 2.99
N PHE A 5 -7.25 9.61 3.57
CA PHE A 5 -5.99 9.24 2.92
C PHE A 5 -5.38 8.04 3.64
N TYR A 6 -4.98 7.04 2.87
CA TYR A 6 -4.28 5.87 3.36
C TYR A 6 -3.07 5.60 2.47
N VAL A 7 -1.90 5.40 3.05
CA VAL A 7 -0.68 5.18 2.29
C VAL A 7 -0.02 3.88 2.72
N GLY A 8 0.54 3.18 1.76
CA GLY A 8 1.34 1.98 1.98
C GLY A 8 2.28 1.75 0.82
N ARG A 9 3.28 0.91 1.03
CA ARG A 9 4.18 0.52 -0.07
C ARG A 9 3.57 -0.57 -0.94
N PHE A 10 2.72 -1.43 -0.35
CA PHE A 10 2.03 -2.50 -1.08
C PHE A 10 2.98 -3.41 -1.86
N GLN A 11 3.88 -4.03 -1.17
CA GLN A 11 4.93 -4.86 -1.76
C GLN A 11 4.85 -6.34 -1.30
N PRO A 12 3.78 -7.09 -1.63
CA PRO A 12 2.62 -6.70 -2.41
C PRO A 12 1.46 -6.18 -1.55
N TYR A 13 0.40 -5.72 -2.23
CA TYR A 13 -0.90 -5.50 -1.61
C TYR A 13 -1.42 -6.83 -1.07
N HIS A 14 -1.94 -6.86 0.17
CA HIS A 14 -2.33 -8.10 0.83
C HIS A 14 -3.66 -7.97 1.59
N ASN A 15 -4.12 -9.09 2.15
CA ASN A 15 -5.42 -9.13 2.84
C ASN A 15 -5.50 -8.18 4.04
N GLY A 16 -4.39 -7.90 4.70
CA GLY A 16 -4.35 -6.91 5.78
C GLY A 16 -4.68 -5.51 5.29
N HIS A 17 -4.14 -5.11 4.14
CA HIS A 17 -4.47 -3.83 3.51
C HIS A 17 -5.92 -3.79 3.06
N GLN A 18 -6.40 -4.88 2.45
CA GLN A 18 -7.78 -5.00 1.99
C GLN A 18 -8.76 -4.76 3.15
N SER A 19 -8.51 -5.42 4.28
CA SER A 19 -9.34 -5.30 5.47
C SER A 19 -9.37 -3.87 6.02
N VAL A 20 -8.24 -3.18 6.03
CA VAL A 20 -8.16 -1.78 6.47
C VAL A 20 -8.96 -0.87 5.55
N LEU A 21 -8.80 -1.04 4.23
CA LEU A 21 -9.51 -0.20 3.25
C LEU A 21 -11.03 -0.42 3.29
N GLU A 22 -11.47 -1.66 3.47
CA GLU A 22 -12.88 -1.97 3.65
C GLU A 22 -13.45 -1.30 4.90
N ARG A 23 -12.66 -1.24 5.97
CA ARG A 23 -13.06 -0.56 7.20
C ARG A 23 -13.12 0.95 7.01
N ILE A 24 -12.12 1.55 6.36
CA ILE A 24 -12.12 2.99 6.07
C ILE A 24 -13.34 3.36 5.23
N ALA A 25 -13.73 2.53 4.28
CA ALA A 25 -14.90 2.74 3.44
C ALA A 25 -16.21 2.82 4.23
N CYS A 26 -16.24 2.30 5.46
CA CYS A 26 -17.41 2.44 6.34
C CYS A 26 -17.54 3.84 6.95
N PHE A 27 -16.47 4.63 6.98
CA PHE A 27 -16.42 5.93 7.64
C PHE A 27 -16.17 7.10 6.70
N ALA A 28 -15.51 6.87 5.57
CA ALA A 28 -15.19 7.91 4.61
C ALA A 28 -16.10 7.82 3.40
N ASP A 29 -16.43 8.97 2.80
CA ASP A 29 -17.21 9.01 1.56
C ASP A 29 -16.37 8.67 0.36
N GLU A 30 -15.08 9.02 0.38
CA GLU A 30 -14.11 8.70 -0.65
C GLU A 30 -12.76 8.38 0.00
N ILE A 31 -11.92 7.62 -0.70
CA ILE A 31 -10.59 7.25 -0.21
C ILE A 31 -9.53 7.62 -1.26
N VAL A 32 -8.47 8.30 -0.79
CA VAL A 32 -7.25 8.49 -1.57
C VAL A 32 -6.22 7.49 -1.08
N ILE A 33 -5.74 6.63 -1.96
CA ILE A 33 -4.77 5.60 -1.62
C ILE A 33 -3.43 5.97 -2.24
N GLY A 34 -2.45 6.28 -1.38
CA GLY A 34 -1.09 6.58 -1.82
C GLY A 34 -0.27 5.32 -1.96
N VAL A 35 0.32 5.12 -3.13
CA VAL A 35 1.31 4.06 -3.35
C VAL A 35 2.68 4.66 -3.07
N GLY A 36 3.20 4.43 -1.87
CA GLY A 36 4.44 5.02 -1.39
C GLY A 36 5.68 4.43 -2.04
N SER A 37 6.78 5.16 -1.96
CA SER A 37 8.05 4.76 -2.58
C SER A 37 7.83 4.33 -4.03
N ALA A 38 7.10 5.17 -4.77
CA ALA A 38 6.66 4.84 -6.13
C ALA A 38 7.83 4.63 -7.09
N GLN A 39 8.96 5.28 -6.84
CA GLN A 39 10.16 5.21 -7.68
C GLN A 39 10.98 3.93 -7.48
N ILE A 40 10.71 3.16 -6.41
CA ILE A 40 11.53 1.97 -6.07
C ILE A 40 10.85 0.71 -6.60
N SER A 41 11.63 -0.10 -7.30
CA SER A 41 11.21 -1.42 -7.75
C SER A 41 12.44 -2.31 -7.97
N HIS A 42 12.22 -3.58 -8.26
CA HIS A 42 13.26 -4.53 -8.63
C HIS A 42 14.35 -4.69 -7.55
N THR A 43 13.94 -4.59 -6.29
CA THR A 43 14.77 -4.94 -5.12
C THR A 43 14.05 -6.00 -4.31
N VAL A 44 14.78 -6.67 -3.42
CA VAL A 44 14.19 -7.74 -2.58
C VAL A 44 13.08 -7.19 -1.67
N THR A 45 13.27 -5.98 -1.15
CA THR A 45 12.29 -5.37 -0.25
C THR A 45 11.18 -4.62 -0.99
N ASN A 46 11.41 -4.24 -2.25
CA ASN A 46 10.45 -3.53 -3.08
C ASN A 46 10.50 -4.10 -4.52
N PRO A 47 9.98 -5.31 -4.73
CA PRO A 47 10.11 -5.97 -6.04
C PRO A 47 9.19 -5.42 -7.12
N PHE A 48 8.07 -4.78 -6.75
CA PHE A 48 7.02 -4.40 -7.70
C PHE A 48 7.04 -2.92 -8.04
N THR A 49 6.83 -2.60 -9.32
CA THR A 49 6.75 -1.21 -9.79
C THR A 49 5.51 -0.52 -9.25
N ALA A 50 5.47 0.82 -9.33
CA ALA A 50 4.28 1.58 -8.96
C ALA A 50 3.07 1.17 -9.80
N GLY A 51 3.25 1.04 -11.12
CA GLY A 51 2.15 0.63 -12.00
C GLY A 51 1.59 -0.74 -11.68
N GLU A 52 2.44 -1.69 -11.34
CA GLU A 52 2.03 -3.03 -10.93
C GLU A 52 1.23 -2.99 -9.63
N ARG A 53 1.64 -2.17 -8.68
CA ARG A 53 0.93 -1.99 -7.41
C ARG A 53 -0.40 -1.26 -7.60
N VAL A 54 -0.45 -0.28 -8.48
CA VAL A 54 -1.71 0.38 -8.87
C VAL A 54 -2.70 -0.66 -9.43
N LEU A 55 -2.22 -1.55 -10.27
CA LEU A 55 -3.04 -2.60 -10.85
C LEU A 55 -3.58 -3.57 -9.78
N MET A 56 -2.72 -3.97 -8.82
CA MET A 56 -3.11 -4.81 -7.69
C MET A 56 -4.25 -4.18 -6.89
N LEU A 57 -4.10 -2.90 -6.54
CA LEU A 57 -5.09 -2.16 -5.77
C LEU A 57 -6.39 -1.98 -6.54
N THR A 58 -6.30 -1.50 -7.77
CA THR A 58 -7.47 -1.18 -8.58
C THR A 58 -8.34 -2.42 -8.81
N ARG A 59 -7.73 -3.53 -9.16
CA ARG A 59 -8.47 -4.78 -9.39
C ARG A 59 -9.03 -5.38 -8.09
N SER A 60 -8.28 -5.28 -7.00
CA SER A 60 -8.73 -5.82 -5.70
C SER A 60 -9.89 -5.03 -5.10
N LEU A 61 -10.02 -3.76 -5.45
CA LEU A 61 -11.01 -2.85 -4.88
C LEU A 61 -12.19 -2.58 -5.81
N GLU A 62 -12.33 -3.30 -6.91
CA GLU A 62 -13.39 -3.05 -7.89
C GLU A 62 -14.80 -3.15 -7.29
N ASP A 63 -14.99 -3.98 -6.28
CA ASP A 63 -16.28 -4.15 -5.59
C ASP A 63 -16.41 -3.31 -4.32
N LEU A 64 -15.44 -2.42 -4.05
CA LEU A 64 -15.51 -1.55 -2.88
C LEU A 64 -16.65 -0.54 -3.04
N ASP A 65 -17.53 -0.49 -2.05
CA ASP A 65 -18.68 0.43 -2.06
C ASP A 65 -18.27 1.83 -1.58
N CYS A 66 -17.28 2.40 -2.25
CA CYS A 66 -16.74 3.72 -1.93
C CYS A 66 -15.83 4.15 -3.09
N PRO A 67 -16.02 5.34 -3.67
CA PRO A 67 -15.09 5.83 -4.69
C PRO A 67 -13.67 5.95 -4.13
N PHE A 68 -12.69 5.61 -4.94
CA PHE A 68 -11.30 5.68 -4.51
C PHE A 68 -10.39 6.14 -5.64
N TYR A 69 -9.24 6.68 -5.26
CA TYR A 69 -8.20 7.16 -6.17
C TYR A 69 -6.88 6.54 -5.77
N VAL A 70 -6.17 5.91 -6.69
CA VAL A 70 -4.87 5.29 -6.44
C VAL A 70 -3.79 6.18 -7.04
N ILE A 71 -2.97 6.77 -6.18
CA ILE A 71 -1.99 7.78 -6.58
C ILE A 71 -0.58 7.32 -6.21
N PRO A 72 0.30 7.07 -7.18
CA PRO A 72 1.72 6.83 -6.89
C PRO A 72 2.38 8.09 -6.31
N ILE A 73 3.14 7.91 -5.24
CA ILE A 73 3.83 9.00 -4.55
C ILE A 73 5.30 8.65 -4.40
N GLU A 74 6.16 9.43 -5.00
CA GLU A 74 7.60 9.27 -4.86
C GLU A 74 8.07 9.76 -3.50
N ASP A 75 9.11 9.12 -2.98
CA ASP A 75 9.77 9.61 -1.77
C ASP A 75 10.51 10.91 -2.07
N ILE A 76 10.54 11.79 -1.07
CA ILE A 76 11.41 12.95 -1.08
C ILE A 76 12.37 12.83 0.08
N GLN A 77 13.55 13.44 -0.02
CA GLN A 77 14.60 13.29 0.98
C GLN A 77 14.36 14.06 2.27
N ARG A 78 13.39 14.96 2.29
CA ARG A 78 13.11 15.83 3.44
C ARG A 78 11.76 15.46 4.04
N ASN A 79 11.80 14.65 5.09
CA ASN A 79 10.57 14.17 5.76
C ASN A 79 9.67 15.32 6.23
N ALA A 80 10.27 16.42 6.69
CA ALA A 80 9.50 17.59 7.15
C ALA A 80 8.59 18.19 6.07
N LEU A 81 8.87 17.92 4.80
CA LEU A 81 8.09 18.44 3.67
C LEU A 81 7.15 17.38 3.07
N TRP A 82 7.15 16.16 3.62
CA TRP A 82 6.45 15.05 3.00
C TRP A 82 4.93 15.23 2.99
N ALA A 83 4.34 15.74 4.07
CA ALA A 83 2.90 15.99 4.12
C ALA A 83 2.46 16.98 3.04
N ALA A 84 3.23 18.06 2.84
CA ALA A 84 2.96 19.04 1.77
C ALA A 84 3.13 18.41 0.38
N HIS A 85 4.14 17.56 0.21
CA HIS A 85 4.37 16.82 -1.04
C HIS A 85 3.17 15.91 -1.37
N VAL A 86 2.70 15.14 -0.41
CA VAL A 86 1.52 14.28 -0.57
C VAL A 86 0.30 15.10 -0.99
N ARG A 87 0.06 16.20 -0.30
CA ARG A 87 -1.10 17.07 -0.58
C ARG A 87 -1.04 17.70 -1.97
N ALA A 88 0.16 17.94 -2.47
CA ALA A 88 0.34 18.46 -3.83
C ALA A 88 0.07 17.41 -4.91
N MET A 89 0.20 16.13 -4.58
CA MET A 89 0.07 15.04 -5.54
C MET A 89 -1.31 14.38 -5.56
N THR A 90 -2.15 14.65 -4.56
CA THR A 90 -3.39 13.91 -4.34
C THR A 90 -4.61 14.83 -4.38
N PRO A 91 -5.82 14.28 -4.65
CA PRO A 91 -7.04 15.01 -4.34
C PRO A 91 -7.06 15.45 -2.87
N PRO A 92 -7.67 16.58 -2.53
CA PRO A 92 -7.74 17.05 -1.15
C PRO A 92 -8.40 16.01 -0.24
N PHE A 93 -7.83 15.80 0.92
CA PHE A 93 -8.39 14.91 1.94
C PHE A 93 -8.42 15.64 3.29
N ASP A 94 -9.29 15.19 4.18
CA ASP A 94 -9.51 15.82 5.48
C ASP A 94 -9.03 14.96 6.65
N ARG A 95 -8.70 13.71 6.40
CA ARG A 95 -8.28 12.77 7.46
C ARG A 95 -7.29 11.76 6.91
N VAL A 96 -6.34 11.39 7.75
CA VAL A 96 -5.34 10.36 7.42
C VAL A 96 -5.58 9.14 8.29
N TYR A 97 -5.50 7.97 7.69
CA TYR A 97 -5.56 6.68 8.38
C TYR A 97 -4.18 6.03 8.31
N SER A 98 -3.54 5.83 9.46
CA SER A 98 -2.21 5.22 9.51
C SER A 98 -1.90 4.69 10.89
N SER A 99 -1.16 3.59 10.95
CA SER A 99 -0.53 3.09 12.16
C SER A 99 1.00 3.27 12.14
N ASN A 100 1.54 3.84 11.08
CA ASN A 100 2.97 4.10 10.95
C ASN A 100 3.35 5.35 11.77
N PRO A 101 4.25 5.24 12.77
CA PRO A 101 4.59 6.36 13.65
C PRO A 101 5.11 7.60 12.91
N LEU A 102 5.90 7.41 11.85
CA LEU A 102 6.43 8.54 11.07
C LEU A 102 5.30 9.28 10.33
N VAL A 103 4.40 8.55 9.68
CA VAL A 103 3.26 9.12 8.98
C VAL A 103 2.37 9.89 9.96
N ILE A 104 2.07 9.29 11.12
CA ILE A 104 1.28 9.92 12.17
C ILE A 104 1.93 11.24 12.61
N GLN A 105 3.23 11.23 12.88
CA GLN A 105 3.97 12.40 13.32
C GLN A 105 3.92 13.53 12.29
N LEU A 106 4.23 13.21 11.04
CA LEU A 106 4.32 14.22 9.99
C LEU A 106 2.97 14.88 9.69
N PHE A 107 1.89 14.11 9.62
CA PHE A 107 0.56 14.67 9.38
C PHE A 107 0.01 15.39 10.60
N THR A 108 0.28 14.91 11.81
CA THR A 108 -0.12 15.60 13.03
C THR A 108 0.54 17.00 13.10
N GLU A 109 1.84 17.09 12.80
CA GLU A 109 2.54 18.36 12.74
C GLU A 109 1.98 19.30 11.67
N ALA A 110 1.48 18.73 10.58
CA ALA A 110 0.83 19.50 9.51
C ALA A 110 -0.61 19.93 9.86
N GLY A 111 -1.09 19.59 11.04
CA GLY A 111 -2.43 19.98 11.50
C GLY A 111 -3.56 19.12 10.95
N ILE A 112 -3.27 17.92 10.45
CA ILE A 112 -4.26 17.03 9.89
C ILE A 112 -4.59 15.93 10.90
N THR A 113 -5.89 15.63 11.06
CA THR A 113 -6.35 14.57 11.96
C THR A 113 -5.89 13.21 11.44
N VAL A 114 -5.21 12.46 12.30
CA VAL A 114 -4.79 11.09 12.00
C VAL A 114 -5.54 10.13 12.89
N GLN A 115 -6.09 9.09 12.28
CA GLN A 115 -6.79 8.01 12.96
C GLN A 115 -6.05 6.71 12.69
N SER A 116 -5.77 5.93 13.75
CA SER A 116 -5.14 4.62 13.60
C SER A 116 -6.21 3.59 13.26
N PRO A 117 -6.12 2.90 12.12
CA PRO A 117 -6.99 1.78 11.86
C PRO A 117 -6.56 0.58 12.70
N ASP A 118 -7.52 -0.16 13.24
CA ASP A 118 -7.22 -1.39 13.96
C ASP A 118 -6.74 -2.45 12.97
N MET A 119 -5.47 -2.83 13.08
CA MET A 119 -4.89 -3.89 12.26
C MET A 119 -4.82 -5.17 13.06
N HIS A 120 -5.75 -6.07 12.79
CA HIS A 120 -5.72 -7.42 13.37
C HIS A 120 -4.80 -8.32 12.53
N GLU A 121 -4.14 -9.28 13.18
CA GLU A 121 -3.34 -10.33 12.54
C GLU A 121 -2.16 -9.80 11.70
N ARG A 122 -1.60 -8.64 12.08
CA ARG A 122 -0.49 -8.00 11.39
C ARG A 122 0.74 -8.90 11.16
N PRO A 123 1.12 -9.80 12.10
CA PRO A 123 2.27 -10.68 11.87
C PRO A 123 2.09 -11.64 10.69
N ILE A 124 0.84 -12.03 10.39
CA ILE A 124 0.52 -12.94 9.29
C ILE A 124 0.47 -12.18 7.98
N TYR A 125 -0.18 -11.01 8.00
CA TYR A 125 -0.36 -10.17 6.81
C TYR A 125 0.69 -9.05 6.81
N SER A 126 1.90 -9.39 6.40
CA SER A 126 2.94 -8.40 6.17
C SER A 126 3.62 -8.65 4.84
N GLY A 127 4.03 -7.59 4.16
CA GLY A 127 4.75 -7.71 2.91
C GLY A 127 6.05 -8.52 3.07
N THR A 128 6.75 -8.32 4.18
CA THR A 128 7.98 -9.06 4.50
C THR A 128 7.73 -10.56 4.57
N ALA A 129 6.70 -10.99 5.32
CA ALA A 129 6.38 -12.40 5.46
C ALA A 129 5.97 -13.03 4.12
N ILE A 130 5.17 -12.30 3.34
CA ILE A 130 4.71 -12.78 2.03
C ILE A 130 5.88 -12.92 1.05
N ARG A 131 6.76 -11.91 0.98
CA ARG A 131 7.94 -11.98 0.13
C ARG A 131 8.88 -13.12 0.52
N GLN A 132 9.01 -13.38 1.82
CA GLN A 132 9.84 -14.49 2.30
C GLN A 132 9.27 -15.83 1.84
N ARG A 133 7.96 -16.01 1.90
CA ARG A 133 7.31 -17.22 1.39
C ARG A 133 7.55 -17.40 -0.12
N MET A 134 7.48 -16.32 -0.88
CA MET A 134 7.78 -16.35 -2.32
C MET A 134 9.23 -16.80 -2.57
N LEU A 135 10.16 -16.30 -1.77
CA LEU A 135 11.58 -16.68 -1.88
C LEU A 135 11.81 -18.15 -1.55
N ASP A 136 11.11 -18.66 -0.55
CA ASP A 136 11.28 -20.02 -0.05
C ASP A 136 10.44 -21.05 -0.82
N GLY A 137 9.66 -20.61 -1.80
CA GLY A 137 8.78 -21.50 -2.55
C GLY A 137 7.58 -22.01 -1.74
N GLU A 138 7.23 -21.31 -0.66
CA GLU A 138 6.08 -21.65 0.18
C GLU A 138 4.79 -21.02 -0.36
N PRO A 139 3.61 -21.58 -0.03
CA PRO A 139 2.33 -20.97 -0.42
C PRO A 139 2.16 -19.57 0.14
N TRP A 140 1.79 -18.63 -0.71
CA TRP A 140 1.55 -17.21 -0.35
C TRP A 140 0.20 -16.70 -0.87
N GLU A 141 -0.41 -17.42 -1.82
CA GLU A 141 -1.58 -16.97 -2.57
C GLU A 141 -2.78 -16.68 -1.66
N HIS A 142 -2.91 -17.41 -0.57
CA HIS A 142 -4.00 -17.26 0.40
C HIS A 142 -3.87 -15.99 1.26
N LEU A 143 -2.73 -15.30 1.21
CA LEU A 143 -2.45 -14.11 2.02
C LEU A 143 -2.77 -12.81 1.30
N VAL A 144 -3.11 -12.89 0.02
CA VAL A 144 -3.40 -11.73 -0.82
C VAL A 144 -4.77 -11.90 -1.49
N PRO A 145 -5.42 -10.79 -1.93
CA PRO A 145 -6.63 -10.91 -2.72
C PRO A 145 -6.39 -11.69 -4.02
N PRO A 146 -7.40 -12.41 -4.55
CA PRO A 146 -7.24 -13.18 -5.79
C PRO A 146 -6.73 -12.36 -6.97
N ALA A 147 -7.14 -11.09 -7.08
CA ALA A 147 -6.67 -10.19 -8.14
C ALA A 147 -5.16 -9.97 -8.06
N VAL A 148 -4.58 -9.93 -6.86
CA VAL A 148 -3.13 -9.77 -6.67
C VAL A 148 -2.39 -11.01 -7.13
N VAL A 149 -2.94 -12.20 -6.88
CA VAL A 149 -2.37 -13.45 -7.41
C VAL A 149 -2.27 -13.37 -8.93
N ASP A 150 -3.35 -12.94 -9.58
CA ASP A 150 -3.39 -12.83 -11.05
C ASP A 150 -2.36 -11.83 -11.57
N VAL A 151 -2.23 -10.67 -10.93
CA VAL A 151 -1.23 -9.66 -11.32
C VAL A 151 0.18 -10.22 -11.17
N ILE A 152 0.49 -10.82 -10.02
CA ILE A 152 1.83 -11.35 -9.76
C ILE A 152 2.20 -12.45 -10.76
N ARG A 153 1.24 -13.29 -11.15
CA ARG A 153 1.46 -14.30 -12.19
C ARG A 153 1.66 -13.68 -13.56
N GLU A 154 0.86 -12.69 -13.90
CA GLU A 154 0.93 -11.98 -15.18
C GLU A 154 2.31 -11.34 -15.39
N ILE A 155 2.89 -10.75 -14.34
CA ILE A 155 4.20 -10.07 -14.41
C ILE A 155 5.38 -10.97 -14.07
N HIS A 156 5.14 -12.26 -13.79
CA HIS A 156 6.17 -13.20 -13.31
C HIS A 156 6.89 -12.66 -12.07
N GLY A 157 6.12 -12.16 -11.11
CA GLY A 157 6.66 -11.46 -9.94
C GLY A 157 7.46 -12.32 -8.98
N VAL A 158 7.04 -13.57 -8.76
CA VAL A 158 7.78 -14.50 -7.89
C VAL A 158 9.14 -14.82 -8.51
N GLU A 159 9.18 -15.14 -9.80
CA GLU A 159 10.39 -15.44 -10.54
C GLU A 159 11.35 -14.24 -10.53
N ARG A 160 10.81 -13.03 -10.68
CA ARG A 160 11.60 -11.79 -10.56
C ARG A 160 12.25 -11.70 -9.19
N LEU A 161 11.49 -11.87 -8.14
CA LEU A 161 11.97 -11.77 -6.76
C LEU A 161 13.05 -12.80 -6.47
N GLN A 162 12.83 -14.05 -6.85
CA GLN A 162 13.80 -15.14 -6.67
C GLN A 162 15.09 -14.87 -7.45
N ARG A 163 14.97 -14.31 -8.64
CA ARG A 163 16.15 -14.00 -9.48
C ARG A 163 16.96 -12.85 -8.91
N ILE A 164 16.30 -11.80 -8.44
CA ILE A 164 16.96 -10.65 -7.81
C ILE A 164 17.69 -11.08 -6.54
N ALA A 165 17.07 -11.95 -5.74
CA ALA A 165 17.63 -12.42 -4.47
C ALA A 165 18.91 -13.27 -4.67
N LYS A 166 19.15 -13.79 -5.86
CA LYS A 166 20.35 -14.57 -6.20
C LYS A 166 21.52 -13.71 -6.67
N SER A 167 21.27 -12.41 -6.87
CA SER A 167 22.37 -11.52 -7.28
C SER A 167 23.31 -11.28 -6.10
N ASP A 168 24.58 -11.44 -6.34
CA ASP A 168 25.65 -11.30 -5.33
C ASP A 168 25.94 -9.87 -4.98
#